data_7caf2a041fe925df5c89e329d864fb02
#
_entry.id   7caf2a041fe925df5c89e329d864fb02
#
_cell.length_a   1.000
_cell.length_b   1.000
_cell.length_c   1.000
_cell.angle_alpha   90.00
_cell.angle_beta   90.00
_cell.angle_gamma   90.00
#
_symmetry.space_group_name_H-M   'P 1'
#
loop_
_entity.id
_entity.type
_entity.pdbx_description
1 polymer ?
#
loop_
_entity_poly.entity_id
_entity_poly.type
_entity_poly.pdbx_seq_one_letter_code
_entity_poly.pdbx_strand_id
1 'polypeptide(L)'
;MPEVRRIMGKTAFIFPGQGAQVCGMGQDFYENSETAKAVFDRATELLGFSVPELCFEKNDRLDITEYTQAAMVTTSVAMMKVMEERGIHADVAAGLSLGEYCALVAAGVMTADDAIRTVRERGILMQEAVPAGVGGMSAVLGMTADEINAVVDEIPNVQVANYNCPGQIVISGLKEAVETAAVKLKEAGARRVIPLNVSGPFHSYLLEEAGEKLGRFLENIPVSEPKIPYVANVTAAYVTKAEDVKPLLTRQVSSSVRWQQSVETMLADGVDRFIEIGPGKTLAGFIRKINR
;
A
#
# COMPACT_ATOMS: atom_id res chain seq x y z
N MET A 1 -21.63 -41.92 8.38
CA MET A 1 -20.37 -41.43 7.81
C MET A 1 -20.13 -40.05 8.42
N PRO A 2 -19.01 -39.79 9.10
CA PRO A 2 -18.75 -38.45 9.61
C PRO A 2 -18.54 -37.52 8.43
N GLU A 3 -19.32 -36.44 8.38
CA GLU A 3 -19.09 -35.28 7.48
C GLU A 3 -17.68 -34.79 7.73
N VAL A 4 -16.81 -34.96 6.71
CA VAL A 4 -15.52 -34.26 6.66
C VAL A 4 -15.87 -32.79 6.47
N ARG A 5 -15.99 -32.05 7.58
CA ARG A 5 -15.91 -30.58 7.53
C ARG A 5 -14.60 -30.24 6.83
N ARG A 6 -14.67 -29.92 5.56
CA ARG A 6 -13.58 -29.22 4.88
C ARG A 6 -13.35 -27.96 5.73
N ILE A 7 -12.26 -27.92 6.44
CA ILE A 7 -11.77 -26.67 7.05
C ILE A 7 -11.48 -25.79 5.84
N MET A 8 -12.43 -24.93 5.50
CA MET A 8 -12.22 -23.91 4.47
C MET A 8 -11.15 -23.00 5.03
N GLY A 9 -10.00 -22.94 4.38
CA GLY A 9 -8.91 -22.05 4.78
C GLY A 9 -9.33 -20.59 4.74
N LYS A 10 -8.62 -19.75 5.49
CA LYS A 10 -8.89 -18.31 5.55
C LYS A 10 -8.47 -17.62 4.26
N THR A 11 -9.29 -16.69 3.79
CA THR A 11 -9.02 -15.87 2.60
C THR A 11 -8.59 -14.47 3.02
N ALA A 12 -7.46 -14.01 2.51
CA ALA A 12 -7.03 -12.62 2.62
C ALA A 12 -7.29 -11.85 1.31
N PHE A 13 -7.91 -10.68 1.42
CA PHE A 13 -7.85 -9.68 0.36
C PHE A 13 -6.60 -8.84 0.55
N ILE A 14 -5.81 -8.72 -0.51
CA ILE A 14 -4.59 -7.93 -0.51
C ILE A 14 -4.62 -6.89 -1.62
N PHE A 15 -4.12 -5.69 -1.30
CA PHE A 15 -4.24 -4.52 -2.17
C PHE A 15 -2.87 -3.94 -2.50
N PRO A 16 -2.54 -3.75 -3.80
CA PRO A 16 -1.26 -3.19 -4.21
C PRO A 16 -1.13 -1.71 -3.82
N GLY A 17 0.11 -1.27 -3.72
CA GLY A 17 0.45 0.13 -3.49
C GLY A 17 0.75 0.90 -4.77
N GLN A 18 1.17 2.16 -4.60
CA GLN A 18 1.66 3.02 -5.68
C GLN A 18 2.82 2.34 -6.43
N GLY A 19 2.85 2.52 -7.75
CA GLY A 19 3.78 1.85 -8.66
C GLY A 19 3.15 0.69 -9.44
N ALA A 20 1.92 0.27 -9.08
CA ALA A 20 1.15 -0.73 -9.83
C ALA A 20 0.17 -0.11 -10.84
N GLN A 21 -0.02 1.22 -10.83
CA GLN A 21 -0.93 1.91 -11.73
C GLN A 21 -0.53 1.73 -13.20
N VAL A 22 -1.54 1.53 -14.03
CA VAL A 22 -1.39 1.45 -15.48
C VAL A 22 -2.60 2.08 -16.16
N CYS A 23 -2.39 2.69 -17.32
CA CYS A 23 -3.48 3.20 -18.15
C CYS A 23 -4.41 2.02 -18.53
N GLY A 24 -5.71 2.23 -18.40
CA GLY A 24 -6.75 1.20 -18.61
C GLY A 24 -7.12 0.42 -17.35
N MET A 25 -6.50 0.68 -16.19
CA MET A 25 -6.80 -0.04 -14.95
C MET A 25 -8.27 0.13 -14.53
N GLY A 26 -8.98 -0.97 -14.37
CA GLY A 26 -10.37 -1.01 -13.94
C GLY A 26 -11.41 -0.69 -15.02
N GLN A 27 -11.00 -0.41 -16.26
CA GLN A 27 -11.91 -0.07 -17.35
C GLN A 27 -12.89 -1.20 -17.67
N ASP A 28 -12.41 -2.44 -17.70
CA ASP A 28 -13.23 -3.62 -17.92
C ASP A 28 -14.29 -3.82 -16.83
N PHE A 29 -13.97 -3.51 -15.58
CA PHE A 29 -14.93 -3.50 -14.47
C PHE A 29 -15.95 -2.37 -14.62
N TYR A 30 -15.50 -1.17 -14.96
CA TYR A 30 -16.36 0.00 -15.17
C TYR A 30 -17.41 -0.25 -16.28
N GLU A 31 -16.97 -0.83 -17.39
CA GLU A 31 -17.81 -1.09 -18.57
C GLU A 31 -18.81 -2.24 -18.36
N ASN A 32 -18.49 -3.21 -17.47
CA ASN A 32 -19.25 -4.45 -17.32
C ASN A 32 -19.93 -4.62 -15.95
N SER A 33 -19.87 -3.62 -15.07
CA SER A 33 -20.49 -3.68 -13.73
C SER A 33 -21.00 -2.31 -13.29
N GLU A 34 -22.30 -2.23 -13.06
CA GLU A 34 -22.92 -1.02 -12.49
C GLU A 34 -22.37 -0.71 -11.09
N THR A 35 -22.01 -1.74 -10.31
CA THR A 35 -21.38 -1.58 -8.99
C THR A 35 -20.02 -0.91 -9.11
N ALA A 36 -19.16 -1.36 -10.03
CA ALA A 36 -17.86 -0.74 -10.26
C ALA A 36 -18.03 0.68 -10.81
N LYS A 37 -18.91 0.87 -11.79
CA LYS A 37 -19.21 2.17 -12.38
C LYS A 37 -19.62 3.19 -11.32
N ALA A 38 -20.53 2.81 -10.41
CA ALA A 38 -20.98 3.67 -9.33
C ALA A 38 -19.82 4.15 -8.42
N VAL A 39 -18.81 3.31 -8.17
CA VAL A 39 -17.64 3.70 -7.39
C VAL A 39 -16.79 4.74 -8.13
N PHE A 40 -16.54 4.57 -9.42
CA PHE A 40 -15.79 5.53 -10.24
C PHE A 40 -16.54 6.87 -10.40
N ASP A 41 -17.83 6.81 -10.65
CA ASP A 41 -18.67 8.00 -10.79
C ASP A 41 -18.73 8.77 -9.45
N ARG A 42 -18.88 8.07 -8.34
CA ARG A 42 -18.84 8.66 -7.01
C ARG A 42 -17.47 9.29 -6.69
N ALA A 43 -16.39 8.64 -7.03
CA ALA A 43 -15.05 9.19 -6.87
C ALA A 43 -14.87 10.48 -7.69
N THR A 44 -15.41 10.54 -8.91
CA THR A 44 -15.40 11.73 -9.75
C THR A 44 -16.12 12.91 -9.08
N GLU A 45 -17.31 12.67 -8.48
CA GLU A 45 -18.02 13.69 -7.73
C GLU A 45 -17.22 14.19 -6.51
N LEU A 46 -16.61 13.27 -5.75
CA LEU A 46 -15.86 13.58 -4.53
C LEU A 46 -14.59 14.39 -4.81
N LEU A 47 -13.92 14.11 -5.92
CA LEU A 47 -12.60 14.64 -6.25
C LEU A 47 -12.66 15.87 -7.18
N GLY A 48 -13.79 16.08 -7.88
CA GLY A 48 -13.99 17.20 -8.80
C GLY A 48 -13.23 17.08 -10.13
N PHE A 49 -12.79 15.88 -10.48
CA PHE A 49 -12.19 15.56 -11.78
C PHE A 49 -12.59 14.14 -12.22
N SER A 50 -12.59 13.88 -13.53
CA SER A 50 -12.98 12.56 -14.06
C SER A 50 -11.94 11.50 -13.69
N VAL A 51 -12.32 10.57 -12.80
CA VAL A 51 -11.48 9.42 -12.45
C VAL A 51 -11.44 8.38 -13.57
N PRO A 52 -12.53 8.11 -14.33
CA PRO A 52 -12.46 7.28 -15.53
C PRO A 52 -11.44 7.78 -16.55
N GLU A 53 -11.48 9.08 -16.93
CA GLU A 53 -10.49 9.64 -17.85
C GLU A 53 -9.06 9.51 -17.32
N LEU A 54 -8.85 9.79 -16.03
CA LEU A 54 -7.55 9.65 -15.37
C LEU A 54 -7.01 8.22 -15.45
N CYS A 55 -7.88 7.21 -15.28
CA CYS A 55 -7.49 5.80 -15.25
C CYS A 55 -7.42 5.16 -16.64
N PHE A 56 -8.31 5.53 -17.57
CA PHE A 56 -8.51 4.79 -18.81
C PHE A 56 -7.79 5.41 -20.01
N GLU A 57 -7.54 6.72 -19.97
CA GLU A 57 -6.89 7.43 -21.05
C GLU A 57 -5.41 7.72 -20.74
N LYS A 58 -4.59 7.82 -21.81
CA LYS A 58 -3.19 8.24 -21.64
C LYS A 58 -3.14 9.70 -21.22
N ASN A 59 -2.49 9.96 -20.12
CA ASN A 59 -2.30 11.30 -19.57
C ASN A 59 -1.04 11.36 -18.70
N ASP A 60 -0.57 12.57 -18.39
CA ASP A 60 0.63 12.79 -17.58
C ASP A 60 0.32 12.85 -16.06
N ARG A 61 -0.97 12.81 -15.66
CA ARG A 61 -1.38 12.95 -14.26
C ARG A 61 -1.37 11.63 -13.48
N LEU A 62 -1.58 10.49 -14.17
CA LEU A 62 -1.71 9.20 -13.50
C LEU A 62 -0.48 8.84 -12.65
N ASP A 63 0.71 9.31 -13.03
CA ASP A 63 1.96 9.07 -12.30
C ASP A 63 2.31 10.17 -11.29
N ILE A 64 1.49 11.21 -11.16
CA ILE A 64 1.61 12.23 -10.12
C ILE A 64 0.96 11.70 -8.84
N THR A 65 1.71 11.63 -7.73
CA THR A 65 1.33 10.94 -6.49
C THR A 65 -0.09 11.27 -6.00
N GLU A 66 -0.48 12.54 -5.99
CA GLU A 66 -1.80 12.97 -5.55
C GLU A 66 -2.97 12.43 -6.40
N TYR A 67 -2.73 12.18 -7.70
CA TYR A 67 -3.70 11.54 -8.59
C TYR A 67 -3.59 10.02 -8.57
N THR A 68 -2.36 9.50 -8.55
CA THR A 68 -2.11 8.04 -8.47
C THR A 68 -2.83 7.42 -7.30
N GLN A 69 -2.74 8.04 -6.11
CA GLN A 69 -3.32 7.48 -4.90
C GLN A 69 -4.84 7.38 -4.99
N ALA A 70 -5.50 8.44 -5.44
CA ALA A 70 -6.95 8.43 -5.63
C ALA A 70 -7.41 7.44 -6.71
N ALA A 71 -6.71 7.38 -7.85
CA ALA A 71 -7.00 6.47 -8.95
C ALA A 71 -6.89 5.00 -8.53
N MET A 72 -5.80 4.65 -7.86
CA MET A 72 -5.51 3.28 -7.39
C MET A 72 -6.54 2.79 -6.37
N VAL A 73 -6.87 3.62 -5.36
CA VAL A 73 -7.85 3.24 -4.34
C VAL A 73 -9.24 3.12 -4.95
N THR A 74 -9.65 4.05 -5.81
CA THR A 74 -10.93 3.94 -6.53
C THR A 74 -11.02 2.65 -7.32
N THR A 75 -10.01 2.33 -8.11
CA THR A 75 -9.96 1.11 -8.92
C THR A 75 -10.04 -0.16 -8.07
N SER A 76 -9.21 -0.25 -7.02
CA SER A 76 -9.18 -1.43 -6.15
C SER A 76 -10.49 -1.60 -5.37
N VAL A 77 -11.09 -0.52 -4.88
CA VAL A 77 -12.39 -0.56 -4.20
C VAL A 77 -13.50 -0.97 -5.16
N ALA A 78 -13.50 -0.45 -6.40
CA ALA A 78 -14.48 -0.84 -7.41
C ALA A 78 -14.40 -2.35 -7.72
N MET A 79 -13.19 -2.88 -7.94
CA MET A 79 -12.97 -4.33 -8.15
C MET A 79 -13.43 -5.14 -6.93
N MET A 80 -13.09 -4.70 -5.71
CA MET A 80 -13.48 -5.38 -4.47
C MET A 80 -15.01 -5.45 -4.32
N LYS A 81 -15.72 -4.35 -4.61
CA LYS A 81 -17.19 -4.32 -4.51
C LYS A 81 -17.86 -5.32 -5.48
N VAL A 82 -17.29 -5.50 -6.67
CA VAL A 82 -17.77 -6.53 -7.61
C VAL A 82 -17.49 -7.94 -7.08
N MET A 83 -16.36 -8.16 -6.42
CA MET A 83 -16.06 -9.44 -5.78
C MET A 83 -17.06 -9.77 -4.66
N GLU A 84 -17.33 -8.78 -3.79
CA GLU A 84 -18.30 -8.90 -2.69
C GLU A 84 -19.73 -9.19 -3.23
N GLU A 85 -20.16 -8.50 -4.28
CA GLU A 85 -21.45 -8.73 -4.95
C GLU A 85 -21.57 -10.17 -5.48
N ARG A 86 -20.44 -10.77 -5.88
CA ARG A 86 -20.39 -12.17 -6.33
C ARG A 86 -20.22 -13.18 -5.18
N GLY A 87 -20.34 -12.74 -3.92
CA GLY A 87 -20.24 -13.58 -2.74
C GLY A 87 -18.81 -13.99 -2.37
N ILE A 88 -17.80 -13.31 -2.91
CA ILE A 88 -16.40 -13.55 -2.56
C ILE A 88 -16.01 -12.54 -1.49
N HIS A 89 -15.75 -13.03 -0.27
CA HIS A 89 -15.43 -12.22 0.90
C HIS A 89 -14.09 -12.62 1.50
N ALA A 90 -13.50 -11.70 2.25
CA ALA A 90 -12.26 -11.94 2.99
C ALA A 90 -12.54 -12.25 4.46
N ASP A 91 -11.65 -13.04 5.07
CA ASP A 91 -11.56 -13.24 6.52
C ASP A 91 -10.59 -12.25 7.16
N VAL A 92 -9.66 -11.72 6.36
CA VAL A 92 -8.67 -10.71 6.75
C VAL A 92 -8.31 -9.85 5.55
N ALA A 93 -7.90 -8.60 5.79
CA ALA A 93 -7.45 -7.70 4.75
C ALA A 93 -6.05 -7.15 5.04
N ALA A 94 -5.27 -6.88 4.00
CA ALA A 94 -3.99 -6.19 4.09
C ALA A 94 -3.71 -5.41 2.80
N GLY A 95 -2.90 -4.38 2.89
CA GLY A 95 -2.51 -3.62 1.71
C GLY A 95 -1.11 -3.03 1.87
N LEU A 96 -0.37 -2.92 0.77
CA LEU A 96 0.96 -2.36 0.78
C LEU A 96 0.88 -0.84 0.70
N SER A 97 1.32 -0.12 1.73
CA SER A 97 1.32 1.34 1.79
C SER A 97 -0.06 1.93 1.47
N LEU A 98 -0.25 2.49 0.28
CA LEU A 98 -1.52 3.00 -0.22
C LEU A 98 -2.67 1.96 -0.13
N GLY A 99 -2.35 0.70 -0.41
CA GLY A 99 -3.31 -0.40 -0.38
C GLY A 99 -3.92 -0.66 1.00
N GLU A 100 -3.28 -0.21 2.10
CA GLU A 100 -3.84 -0.30 3.45
C GLU A 100 -5.20 0.40 3.56
N TYR A 101 -5.42 1.49 2.81
CA TYR A 101 -6.72 2.19 2.76
C TYR A 101 -7.82 1.34 2.12
N CYS A 102 -7.48 0.53 1.11
CA CYS A 102 -8.42 -0.45 0.56
C CYS A 102 -8.72 -1.57 1.57
N ALA A 103 -7.71 -1.99 2.34
CA ALA A 103 -7.91 -2.96 3.43
C ALA A 103 -8.82 -2.41 4.54
N LEU A 104 -8.73 -1.11 4.86
CA LEU A 104 -9.65 -0.45 5.79
C LEU A 104 -11.09 -0.45 5.28
N VAL A 105 -11.30 -0.24 3.98
CA VAL A 105 -12.64 -0.35 3.37
C VAL A 105 -13.15 -1.78 3.41
N ALA A 106 -12.32 -2.76 3.05
CA ALA A 106 -12.65 -4.19 3.13
C ALA A 106 -13.00 -4.64 4.56
N ALA A 107 -12.27 -4.12 5.54
CA ALA A 107 -12.51 -4.40 6.95
C ALA A 107 -13.73 -3.64 7.54
N GLY A 108 -14.37 -2.77 6.77
CA GLY A 108 -15.51 -1.96 7.23
C GLY A 108 -15.13 -0.88 8.24
N VAL A 109 -13.86 -0.53 8.32
CA VAL A 109 -13.31 0.51 9.22
C VAL A 109 -13.60 1.89 8.69
N MET A 110 -13.48 2.08 7.38
CA MET A 110 -13.64 3.35 6.68
C MET A 110 -14.59 3.18 5.49
N THR A 111 -15.38 4.20 5.18
CA THR A 111 -16.19 4.18 3.96
C THR A 111 -15.31 4.34 2.71
N ALA A 112 -15.78 3.90 1.55
CA ALA A 112 -15.08 4.13 0.29
C ALA A 112 -14.86 5.62 0.02
N ASP A 113 -15.87 6.45 0.28
CA ASP A 113 -15.81 7.91 0.12
C ASP A 113 -14.71 8.53 0.98
N ASP A 114 -14.64 8.14 2.26
CA ASP A 114 -13.64 8.66 3.19
C ASP A 114 -12.23 8.17 2.85
N ALA A 115 -12.09 6.92 2.41
CA ALA A 115 -10.82 6.40 1.95
C ALA A 115 -10.30 7.16 0.72
N ILE A 116 -11.17 7.39 -0.29
CA ILE A 116 -10.82 8.12 -1.52
C ILE A 116 -10.39 9.58 -1.20
N ARG A 117 -11.14 10.27 -0.35
CA ARG A 117 -10.78 11.63 0.10
C ARG A 117 -9.46 11.64 0.87
N THR A 118 -9.29 10.69 1.78
CA THR A 118 -8.10 10.59 2.61
C THR A 118 -6.84 10.33 1.78
N VAL A 119 -6.90 9.42 0.81
CA VAL A 119 -5.71 9.16 -0.02
C VAL A 119 -5.43 10.28 -1.01
N ARG A 120 -6.44 11.06 -1.42
CA ARG A 120 -6.21 12.30 -2.17
C ARG A 120 -5.39 13.29 -1.35
N GLU A 121 -5.80 13.56 -0.12
CA GLU A 121 -5.06 14.42 0.81
C GLU A 121 -3.68 13.86 1.12
N ARG A 122 -3.59 12.56 1.43
CA ARG A 122 -2.32 11.87 1.66
C ARG A 122 -1.36 12.04 0.47
N GLY A 123 -1.85 11.89 -0.74
CA GLY A 123 -1.05 12.05 -1.96
C GLY A 123 -0.50 13.48 -2.10
N ILE A 124 -1.31 14.50 -1.84
CA ILE A 124 -0.90 15.90 -1.85
C ILE A 124 0.19 16.14 -0.80
N LEU A 125 -0.07 15.76 0.45
CA LEU A 125 0.86 15.94 1.56
C LEU A 125 2.21 15.24 1.33
N MET A 126 2.18 14.02 0.80
CA MET A 126 3.41 13.25 0.50
C MET A 126 4.19 13.85 -0.67
N GLN A 127 3.50 14.40 -1.66
CA GLN A 127 4.15 15.02 -2.81
C GLN A 127 4.80 16.36 -2.46
N GLU A 128 4.16 17.12 -1.57
CA GLU A 128 4.64 18.43 -1.13
C GLU A 128 5.65 18.38 0.02
N ALA A 129 5.79 17.21 0.68
CA ALA A 129 6.60 17.04 1.88
C ALA A 129 8.07 17.41 1.68
N VAL A 130 8.62 17.09 0.51
CA VAL A 130 10.04 17.29 0.21
C VAL A 130 10.18 17.84 -1.22
N PRO A 131 10.99 18.90 -1.42
CA PRO A 131 11.24 19.42 -2.75
C PRO A 131 11.79 18.36 -3.70
N ALA A 132 11.41 18.45 -4.97
CA ALA A 132 11.86 17.51 -6.00
C ALA A 132 13.40 17.42 -6.05
N GLY A 133 13.92 16.23 -6.07
CA GLY A 133 15.36 15.96 -6.15
C GLY A 133 16.12 15.96 -4.83
N VAL A 134 15.48 16.33 -3.70
CA VAL A 134 16.09 16.30 -2.36
C VAL A 134 16.10 14.89 -1.77
N GLY A 135 15.01 14.14 -1.97
CA GLY A 135 14.90 12.76 -1.52
C GLY A 135 15.05 11.74 -2.63
N GLY A 136 15.23 10.48 -2.25
CA GLY A 136 15.32 9.37 -3.17
C GLY A 136 14.96 8.03 -2.54
N MET A 137 14.74 7.03 -3.39
CA MET A 137 14.49 5.65 -2.98
C MET A 137 15.25 4.69 -3.90
N SER A 138 15.68 3.56 -3.35
CA SER A 138 16.32 2.49 -4.13
C SER A 138 15.87 1.12 -3.68
N ALA A 139 15.62 0.23 -4.65
CA ALA A 139 15.35 -1.18 -4.38
C ALA A 139 16.67 -1.97 -4.26
N VAL A 140 16.85 -2.63 -3.14
CA VAL A 140 18.00 -3.51 -2.84
C VAL A 140 17.59 -4.95 -3.09
N LEU A 141 18.34 -5.65 -3.94
CA LEU A 141 18.04 -7.02 -4.34
C LEU A 141 19.16 -7.98 -3.92
N GLY A 142 18.76 -9.13 -3.36
CA GLY A 142 19.65 -10.26 -3.10
C GLY A 142 20.37 -10.23 -1.76
N MET A 143 19.94 -9.40 -0.82
CA MET A 143 20.39 -9.36 0.57
C MET A 143 19.23 -9.63 1.52
N THR A 144 19.56 -10.07 2.74
CA THR A 144 18.61 -10.20 3.85
C THR A 144 18.33 -8.85 4.51
N ALA A 145 17.25 -8.78 5.30
CA ALA A 145 16.92 -7.57 6.07
C ALA A 145 18.03 -7.18 7.06
N ASP A 146 18.62 -8.16 7.76
CA ASP A 146 19.67 -7.92 8.75
C ASP A 146 20.95 -7.35 8.11
N GLU A 147 21.34 -7.90 6.96
CA GLU A 147 22.50 -7.39 6.21
C GLU A 147 22.28 -5.95 5.72
N ILE A 148 21.07 -5.62 5.26
CA ILE A 148 20.73 -4.27 4.80
C ILE A 148 20.67 -3.31 5.98
N ASN A 149 19.99 -3.68 7.07
CA ASN A 149 19.90 -2.86 8.27
C ASN A 149 21.29 -2.55 8.83
N ALA A 150 22.19 -3.54 8.91
CA ALA A 150 23.57 -3.34 9.39
C ALA A 150 24.33 -2.26 8.60
N VAL A 151 24.06 -2.10 7.31
CA VAL A 151 24.67 -1.05 6.49
C VAL A 151 23.95 0.28 6.63
N VAL A 152 22.60 0.26 6.58
CA VAL A 152 21.76 1.46 6.55
C VAL A 152 21.78 2.18 7.89
N ASP A 153 21.79 1.46 9.02
CA ASP A 153 21.79 2.03 10.38
C ASP A 153 23.07 2.83 10.68
N GLU A 154 24.18 2.58 9.95
CA GLU A 154 25.41 3.35 10.04
C GLU A 154 25.42 4.64 9.20
N ILE A 155 24.42 4.85 8.34
CA ILE A 155 24.37 5.98 7.43
C ILE A 155 23.25 6.91 7.85
N PRO A 156 23.55 8.15 8.28
CA PRO A 156 22.51 9.11 8.63
C PRO A 156 21.66 9.49 7.41
N ASN A 157 20.40 9.81 7.64
CA ASN A 157 19.47 10.32 6.63
C ASN A 157 19.03 9.32 5.56
N VAL A 158 19.16 8.02 5.82
CA VAL A 158 18.56 6.94 5.05
C VAL A 158 17.99 5.89 5.99
N GLN A 159 16.91 5.24 5.60
CA GLN A 159 16.28 4.15 6.34
C GLN A 159 15.65 3.13 5.40
N VAL A 160 15.29 1.96 5.93
CA VAL A 160 14.46 1.01 5.20
C VAL A 160 13.04 1.53 5.11
N ALA A 161 12.53 1.66 3.89
CA ALA A 161 11.17 2.09 3.59
C ALA A 161 10.19 0.90 3.49
N ASN A 162 10.59 -0.18 2.81
CA ASN A 162 9.74 -1.35 2.61
C ASN A 162 10.52 -2.65 2.77
N TYR A 163 10.02 -3.53 3.61
CA TYR A 163 10.36 -4.95 3.63
C TYR A 163 9.35 -5.71 2.75
N ASN A 164 9.64 -5.82 1.45
CA ASN A 164 8.67 -6.37 0.49
C ASN A 164 8.58 -7.90 0.51
N CYS A 165 9.71 -8.56 0.42
CA CYS A 165 9.83 -10.02 0.49
C CYS A 165 11.30 -10.41 0.66
N PRO A 166 11.64 -11.67 0.96
CA PRO A 166 13.02 -12.14 1.01
C PRO A 166 13.81 -11.74 -0.24
N GLY A 167 14.91 -11.04 -0.04
CA GLY A 167 15.78 -10.54 -1.10
C GLY A 167 15.26 -9.35 -1.91
N GLN A 168 14.23 -8.63 -1.42
CA GLN A 168 13.78 -7.37 -2.03
C GLN A 168 13.29 -6.39 -0.97
N ILE A 169 14.11 -5.39 -0.70
CA ILE A 169 13.91 -4.36 0.31
C ILE A 169 14.12 -3.00 -0.35
N VAL A 170 13.39 -1.98 0.09
CA VAL A 170 13.51 -0.60 -0.43
C VAL A 170 14.06 0.28 0.67
N ILE A 171 15.06 1.10 0.33
CA ILE A 171 15.61 2.15 1.17
C ILE A 171 15.16 3.53 0.70
N SER A 172 15.04 4.48 1.63
CA SER A 172 14.51 5.83 1.37
C SER A 172 15.19 6.85 2.29
N GLY A 173 15.36 8.07 1.82
CA GLY A 173 15.95 9.15 2.60
C GLY A 173 16.42 10.30 1.73
N LEU A 174 17.38 11.09 2.23
CA LEU A 174 18.05 12.10 1.40
C LEU A 174 18.74 11.43 0.22
N LYS A 175 18.67 12.03 -0.95
CA LYS A 175 19.21 11.47 -2.20
C LYS A 175 20.68 11.04 -2.05
N GLU A 176 21.53 11.91 -1.52
CA GLU A 176 22.96 11.63 -1.32
C GLU A 176 23.20 10.48 -0.32
N ALA A 177 22.38 10.37 0.72
CA ALA A 177 22.47 9.28 1.69
C ALA A 177 22.03 7.94 1.08
N VAL A 178 20.97 7.94 0.25
CA VAL A 178 20.53 6.76 -0.51
C VAL A 178 21.59 6.32 -1.52
N GLU A 179 22.23 7.26 -2.22
CA GLU A 179 23.34 6.98 -3.15
C GLU A 179 24.57 6.39 -2.40
N THR A 180 24.92 6.96 -1.25
CA THR A 180 25.99 6.43 -0.37
C THR A 180 25.66 5.01 0.11
N ALA A 181 24.43 4.78 0.57
CA ALA A 181 23.96 3.46 0.99
C ALA A 181 24.00 2.47 -0.19
N ALA A 182 23.63 2.90 -1.40
CA ALA A 182 23.64 2.06 -2.59
C ALA A 182 25.06 1.54 -2.92
N VAL A 183 26.07 2.38 -2.75
CA VAL A 183 27.49 1.97 -2.94
C VAL A 183 27.89 0.94 -1.89
N LYS A 184 27.69 1.27 -0.60
CA LYS A 184 28.06 0.37 0.52
C LYS A 184 27.32 -0.98 0.46
N LEU A 185 26.03 -0.98 0.10
CA LEU A 185 25.26 -2.21 -0.06
C LEU A 185 25.77 -3.08 -1.21
N LYS A 186 26.22 -2.48 -2.32
CA LYS A 186 26.87 -3.24 -3.40
C LYS A 186 28.18 -3.86 -2.95
N GLU A 187 29.01 -3.12 -2.21
CA GLU A 187 30.25 -3.61 -1.62
C GLU A 187 30.00 -4.74 -0.60
N ALA A 188 28.90 -4.65 0.15
CA ALA A 188 28.47 -5.66 1.12
C ALA A 188 27.80 -6.89 0.46
N GLY A 189 27.61 -6.93 -0.86
CA GLY A 189 27.14 -8.11 -1.58
C GLY A 189 25.74 -8.02 -2.19
N ALA A 190 25.11 -6.83 -2.22
CA ALA A 190 23.83 -6.65 -2.93
C ALA A 190 23.98 -7.03 -4.40
N ARG A 191 23.11 -7.94 -4.86
CA ARG A 191 23.10 -8.34 -6.27
C ARG A 191 22.79 -7.16 -7.21
N ARG A 192 21.87 -6.29 -6.81
CA ARG A 192 21.54 -5.03 -7.48
C ARG A 192 21.02 -4.01 -6.46
N VAL A 193 21.31 -2.75 -6.70
CA VAL A 193 20.63 -1.61 -6.08
C VAL A 193 20.12 -0.73 -7.21
N ILE A 194 18.81 -0.58 -7.30
CA ILE A 194 18.11 0.04 -8.42
C ILE A 194 17.42 1.30 -7.93
N PRO A 195 17.83 2.49 -8.38
CA PRO A 195 17.11 3.73 -8.09
C PRO A 195 15.66 3.63 -8.59
N LEU A 196 14.71 4.09 -7.77
CA LEU A 196 13.29 4.13 -8.13
C LEU A 196 12.93 5.51 -8.67
N ASN A 197 12.13 5.53 -9.73
CA ASN A 197 11.57 6.76 -10.27
C ASN A 197 10.32 7.14 -9.47
N VAL A 198 10.53 7.85 -8.37
CA VAL A 198 9.47 8.30 -7.45
C VAL A 198 9.60 9.79 -7.19
N SER A 199 8.49 10.45 -6.84
CA SER A 199 8.44 11.89 -6.59
C SER A 199 9.01 12.32 -5.24
N GLY A 200 9.28 11.37 -4.32
CA GLY A 200 9.77 11.70 -2.98
C GLY A 200 10.30 10.52 -2.21
N PRO A 201 10.92 10.78 -1.04
CA PRO A 201 11.51 9.77 -0.16
C PRO A 201 10.44 9.15 0.75
N PHE A 202 9.48 8.42 0.16
CA PHE A 202 8.36 7.86 0.88
C PHE A 202 8.80 6.89 1.98
N HIS A 203 8.00 6.84 3.06
CA HIS A 203 8.27 6.00 4.22
C HIS A 203 9.64 6.27 4.88
N SER A 204 10.05 7.54 4.89
CA SER A 204 11.23 8.01 5.61
C SER A 204 10.86 9.11 6.60
N TYR A 205 11.74 9.35 7.56
CA TYR A 205 11.60 10.43 8.55
C TYR A 205 11.32 11.81 7.93
N LEU A 206 11.75 12.03 6.66
CA LEU A 206 11.50 13.27 5.93
C LEU A 206 10.00 13.55 5.71
N LEU A 207 9.14 12.55 5.89
CA LEU A 207 7.69 12.67 5.76
C LEU A 207 6.97 12.75 7.13
N GLU A 208 7.66 12.92 8.25
CA GLU A 208 7.01 13.01 9.57
C GLU A 208 6.00 14.15 9.63
N GLU A 209 6.34 15.34 9.15
CA GLU A 209 5.41 16.48 9.11
C GLU A 209 4.19 16.21 8.22
N ALA A 210 4.37 15.52 7.09
CA ALA A 210 3.25 15.08 6.23
C ALA A 210 2.35 14.09 6.98
N GLY A 211 2.92 13.17 7.73
CA GLY A 211 2.19 12.25 8.60
C GLY A 211 1.36 12.98 9.66
N GLU A 212 1.94 13.97 10.34
CA GLU A 212 1.22 14.78 11.32
C GLU A 212 0.07 15.59 10.71
N LYS A 213 0.29 16.16 9.51
CA LYS A 213 -0.76 16.87 8.77
C LYS A 213 -1.90 15.92 8.40
N LEU A 214 -1.56 14.72 7.92
CA LEU A 214 -2.55 13.68 7.64
C LEU A 214 -3.30 13.25 8.92
N GLY A 215 -2.60 13.14 10.06
CA GLY A 215 -3.21 12.87 11.36
C GLY A 215 -4.30 13.89 11.72
N ARG A 216 -4.02 15.18 11.53
CA ARG A 216 -5.02 16.25 11.74
C ARG A 216 -6.22 16.13 10.78
N PHE A 217 -5.97 15.79 9.53
CA PHE A 217 -7.04 15.53 8.57
C PHE A 217 -7.92 14.35 9.01
N LEU A 218 -7.29 13.27 9.46
CA LEU A 218 -7.95 12.06 9.94
C LEU A 218 -8.84 12.29 11.18
N GLU A 219 -8.61 13.33 11.98
CA GLU A 219 -9.49 13.67 13.11
C GLU A 219 -10.94 13.81 12.68
N ASN A 220 -11.18 14.34 11.47
CA ASN A 220 -12.50 14.56 10.91
C ASN A 220 -13.06 13.36 10.10
N ILE A 221 -12.30 12.29 9.97
CA ILE A 221 -12.71 11.09 9.25
C ILE A 221 -13.30 10.09 10.24
N PRO A 222 -14.57 9.65 10.06
CA PRO A 222 -15.14 8.58 10.87
C PRO A 222 -14.41 7.26 10.66
N VAL A 223 -14.13 6.55 11.75
CA VAL A 223 -13.63 5.17 11.72
C VAL A 223 -14.48 4.29 12.62
N SER A 224 -14.72 3.08 12.20
CA SER A 224 -15.51 2.08 12.92
C SER A 224 -14.65 0.92 13.38
N GLU A 225 -15.14 0.12 14.32
CA GLU A 225 -14.52 -1.14 14.68
C GLU A 225 -14.41 -2.06 13.45
N PRO A 226 -13.27 -2.70 13.23
CA PRO A 226 -13.10 -3.64 12.12
C PRO A 226 -14.10 -4.80 12.21
N LYS A 227 -14.82 -5.06 11.13
CA LYS A 227 -15.70 -6.24 11.00
C LYS A 227 -14.92 -7.52 10.76
N ILE A 228 -13.81 -7.41 10.05
CA ILE A 228 -12.76 -8.40 9.92
C ILE A 228 -11.43 -7.74 10.27
N PRO A 229 -10.44 -8.44 10.83
CA PRO A 229 -9.15 -7.84 11.14
C PRO A 229 -8.44 -7.40 9.85
N TYR A 230 -7.68 -6.32 9.92
CA TYR A 230 -6.71 -5.96 8.89
C TYR A 230 -5.31 -5.89 9.49
N VAL A 231 -4.28 -6.03 8.65
CA VAL A 231 -2.88 -5.97 9.09
C VAL A 231 -2.33 -4.59 8.79
N ALA A 232 -1.86 -3.90 9.85
CA ALA A 232 -1.25 -2.57 9.70
C ALA A 232 0.20 -2.66 9.22
N ASN A 233 0.59 -1.81 8.28
CA ASN A 233 1.94 -1.80 7.69
C ASN A 233 3.05 -1.53 8.70
N VAL A 234 2.81 -0.66 9.67
CA VAL A 234 3.83 -0.22 10.64
C VAL A 234 4.20 -1.31 11.63
N THR A 235 3.23 -2.12 12.04
CA THR A 235 3.39 -3.14 13.08
C THR A 235 3.43 -4.55 12.54
N ALA A 236 2.95 -4.78 11.32
CA ALA A 236 2.69 -6.11 10.76
C ALA A 236 1.77 -6.97 11.65
N ALA A 237 0.94 -6.33 12.46
CA ALA A 237 0.02 -6.96 13.39
C ALA A 237 -1.43 -6.67 13.00
N TYR A 238 -2.32 -7.55 13.42
CA TYR A 238 -3.76 -7.33 13.27
C TYR A 238 -4.23 -6.15 14.09
N VAL A 239 -5.07 -5.33 13.47
CA VAL A 239 -5.81 -4.24 14.11
C VAL A 239 -7.26 -4.69 14.26
N THR A 240 -7.75 -4.62 15.49
CA THR A 240 -9.10 -5.03 15.85
C THR A 240 -9.89 -3.95 16.58
N LYS A 241 -9.27 -2.79 16.83
CA LYS A 241 -9.88 -1.66 17.53
C LYS A 241 -9.81 -0.39 16.70
N ALA A 242 -10.90 0.37 16.67
CA ALA A 242 -10.99 1.64 15.95
C ALA A 242 -9.99 2.68 16.47
N GLU A 243 -9.71 2.71 17.78
CA GLU A 243 -8.80 3.66 18.43
C GLU A 243 -7.36 3.59 17.91
N ASP A 244 -6.92 2.41 17.42
CA ASP A 244 -5.57 2.20 16.91
C ASP A 244 -5.39 2.69 15.46
N VAL A 245 -6.47 2.86 14.70
CA VAL A 245 -6.43 3.10 13.24
C VAL A 245 -5.74 4.40 12.89
N LYS A 246 -6.22 5.53 13.40
CA LYS A 246 -5.70 6.86 13.06
C LYS A 246 -4.24 7.05 13.46
N PRO A 247 -3.80 6.66 14.68
CA PRO A 247 -2.39 6.71 15.05
C PRO A 247 -1.48 5.88 14.14
N LEU A 248 -1.93 4.68 13.72
CA LEU A 248 -1.16 3.82 12.82
C LEU A 248 -1.06 4.41 11.41
N LEU A 249 -2.13 4.99 10.87
CA LEU A 249 -2.11 5.66 9.56
C LEU A 249 -1.24 6.91 9.56
N THR A 250 -1.25 7.68 10.65
CA THR A 250 -0.38 8.85 10.84
C THR A 250 1.09 8.43 10.77
N ARG A 251 1.47 7.40 11.50
CA ARG A 251 2.84 6.87 11.52
C ARG A 251 3.24 6.21 10.21
N GLN A 252 2.31 5.61 9.49
CA GLN A 252 2.58 4.85 8.24
C GLN A 252 3.30 5.70 7.19
N VAL A 253 3.01 7.01 7.13
CA VAL A 253 3.56 7.92 6.11
C VAL A 253 5.08 7.99 6.17
N SER A 254 5.66 7.98 7.39
CA SER A 254 7.10 8.13 7.65
C SER A 254 7.78 6.86 8.18
N SER A 255 7.03 5.77 8.36
CA SER A 255 7.56 4.51 8.89
C SER A 255 7.68 3.43 7.81
N SER A 256 8.53 2.45 8.08
CA SER A 256 8.71 1.29 7.20
C SER A 256 7.40 0.50 7.00
N VAL A 257 7.14 0.12 5.77
CA VAL A 257 6.09 -0.84 5.40
C VAL A 257 6.62 -2.26 5.59
N ARG A 258 6.08 -2.99 6.53
CA ARG A 258 6.49 -4.35 6.90
C ARG A 258 5.64 -5.40 6.15
N TRP A 259 5.69 -5.36 4.81
CA TRP A 259 4.82 -6.24 4.00
C TRP A 259 5.15 -7.72 4.17
N GLN A 260 6.44 -8.08 4.14
CA GLN A 260 6.85 -9.46 4.37
C GLN A 260 6.31 -9.99 5.70
N GLN A 261 6.53 -9.26 6.78
CA GLN A 261 6.07 -9.64 8.12
C GLN A 261 4.54 -9.67 8.21
N SER A 262 3.85 -8.78 7.49
CA SER A 262 2.37 -8.80 7.40
C SER A 262 1.86 -10.09 6.76
N VAL A 263 2.50 -10.55 5.69
CA VAL A 263 2.17 -11.84 5.06
C VAL A 263 2.49 -13.00 5.99
N GLU A 264 3.64 -12.98 6.66
CA GLU A 264 4.03 -14.00 7.65
C GLU A 264 3.03 -14.09 8.80
N THR A 265 2.53 -12.95 9.30
CA THR A 265 1.45 -12.89 10.30
C THR A 265 0.18 -13.57 9.82
N MET A 266 -0.25 -13.28 8.59
CA MET A 266 -1.45 -13.90 8.00
C MET A 266 -1.28 -15.40 7.78
N LEU A 267 -0.12 -15.85 7.31
CA LEU A 267 0.21 -17.27 7.13
C LEU A 267 0.19 -18.02 8.48
N ALA A 268 0.78 -17.43 9.52
CA ALA A 268 0.79 -17.99 10.87
C ALA A 268 -0.62 -18.12 11.48
N ASP A 269 -1.55 -17.24 11.06
CA ASP A 269 -2.97 -17.27 11.45
C ASP A 269 -3.81 -18.22 10.57
N GLY A 270 -3.21 -18.97 9.66
CA GLY A 270 -3.86 -19.97 8.83
C GLY A 270 -4.52 -19.42 7.56
N VAL A 271 -4.12 -18.25 7.09
CA VAL A 271 -4.50 -17.77 5.75
C VAL A 271 -3.80 -18.63 4.70
N ASP A 272 -4.58 -19.28 3.85
CA ASP A 272 -4.08 -20.17 2.78
C ASP A 272 -4.46 -19.68 1.37
N ARG A 273 -5.34 -18.67 1.29
CA ARG A 273 -5.75 -18.05 0.04
C ARG A 273 -5.51 -16.54 0.11
N PHE A 274 -4.76 -16.03 -0.85
CA PHE A 274 -4.54 -14.60 -1.05
C PHE A 274 -5.14 -14.18 -2.39
N ILE A 275 -5.97 -13.15 -2.37
CA ILE A 275 -6.58 -12.58 -3.57
C ILE A 275 -6.09 -11.15 -3.70
N GLU A 276 -5.23 -10.89 -4.69
CA GLU A 276 -4.76 -9.54 -5.01
C GLU A 276 -5.84 -8.81 -5.81
N ILE A 277 -6.30 -7.67 -5.28
CA ILE A 277 -7.37 -6.86 -5.84
C ILE A 277 -6.81 -5.48 -6.19
N GLY A 278 -6.72 -5.20 -7.46
CA GLY A 278 -6.13 -3.99 -8.01
C GLY A 278 -5.31 -4.27 -9.25
N PRO A 279 -4.64 -3.25 -9.84
CA PRO A 279 -3.82 -3.44 -11.02
C PRO A 279 -2.54 -4.21 -10.71
N GLY A 280 -2.11 -5.03 -11.67
CA GLY A 280 -0.84 -5.78 -11.60
C GLY A 280 -0.90 -7.09 -10.85
N LYS A 281 0.29 -7.63 -10.53
CA LYS A 281 0.48 -8.94 -9.84
C LYS A 281 1.70 -8.88 -8.90
N THR A 282 2.00 -7.71 -8.38
CA THR A 282 3.21 -7.47 -7.58
C THR A 282 3.17 -8.21 -6.26
N LEU A 283 2.04 -8.14 -5.56
CA LEU A 283 1.90 -8.78 -4.24
C LEU A 283 1.86 -10.30 -4.34
N ALA A 284 1.19 -10.84 -5.35
CA ALA A 284 1.23 -12.28 -5.65
C ALA A 284 2.67 -12.77 -5.92
N GLY A 285 3.49 -11.92 -6.55
CA GLY A 285 4.92 -12.18 -6.73
C GLY A 285 5.70 -12.21 -5.41
N PHE A 286 5.40 -11.30 -4.48
CA PHE A 286 6.01 -11.27 -3.16
C PHE A 286 5.59 -12.47 -2.30
N ILE A 287 4.30 -12.81 -2.29
CA ILE A 287 3.79 -13.98 -1.54
C ILE A 287 4.48 -15.26 -1.96
N ARG A 288 4.68 -15.50 -3.27
CA ARG A 288 5.41 -16.69 -3.75
C ARG A 288 6.84 -16.77 -3.25
N LYS A 289 7.48 -15.65 -2.90
CA LYS A 289 8.83 -15.62 -2.34
C LYS A 289 8.82 -15.77 -0.82
N ILE A 290 7.75 -15.33 -0.15
CA ILE A 290 7.59 -15.41 1.30
C ILE A 290 7.16 -16.82 1.72
N ASN A 291 6.20 -17.40 0.99
CA ASN A 291 5.64 -18.73 1.27
C ASN A 291 6.27 -19.79 0.33
N ARG A 292 7.56 -20.01 0.50
CA ARG A 292 8.32 -21.06 -0.23
C ARG A 292 8.58 -22.27 0.63
#